data_6b8f5acb7f3912f4fb334388e43dbe6e
#
_entry.id   6b8f5acb7f3912f4fb334388e43dbe6e
#
_cell.length_a   1.000
_cell.length_b   1.000
_cell.length_c   1.000
_cell.angle_alpha   90.00
_cell.angle_beta   90.00
_cell.angle_gamma   90.00
#
_symmetry.space_group_name_H-M   'P 1'
#
loop_
_entity.id
_entity.type
_entity.pdbx_description
1 polymer ?
#
loop_
_entity_poly.entity_id
_entity_poly.type
_entity_poly.pdbx_seq_one_letter_code
_entity_poly.pdbx_strand_id
1 'polypeptide(L)'
;MKYYAGLDLSLEETSICAVDGEGAMVAEKKVASEPRAIAEALRALGLVFERVGLEAGPLSPWLHDGLHSEGLPAICIETRRMKAALLAMRNKTDRNDARGIAHVMRTGWFRWVHVKSPESQELRLLLTHRKTLQRKALDIENEIRGTLKAFGLKVGKVSRGRFAARVRELVADRARLRAVTEPMLKARAAVRAEFDRLHRMVLEVVRGDPLCRRFMTTPRVGPITALAFKTGVDVPERFAKSKTVGAHFGLTPRKFNSGEIDYNGRISKCGDAMVRTLLHEAANALLTRCT
;
A
#
# COMPACT_ATOMS: atom_id res chain seq x y z
N MET A 1 11.99 35.51 7.28
CA MET A 1 11.41 35.10 5.97
C MET A 1 11.11 33.63 6.02
N LYS A 2 9.99 33.15 5.46
CA LYS A 2 9.61 31.71 5.48
C LYS A 2 10.06 31.06 4.19
N TYR A 3 10.61 29.85 4.28
CA TYR A 3 11.06 29.10 3.11
C TYR A 3 10.39 27.73 3.07
N TYR A 4 10.20 27.22 1.85
CA TYR A 4 9.51 25.97 1.57
C TYR A 4 10.32 25.16 0.58
N ALA A 5 10.44 23.86 0.80
CA ALA A 5 11.13 22.97 -0.13
C ALA A 5 10.19 21.90 -0.68
N GLY A 6 10.39 21.54 -1.92
CA GLY A 6 9.76 20.40 -2.57
C GLY A 6 10.80 19.39 -3.00
N LEU A 7 10.53 18.12 -2.72
CA LEU A 7 11.38 16.99 -3.05
C LEU A 7 10.64 16.09 -4.04
N ASP A 8 11.17 15.98 -5.25
CA ASP A 8 10.74 14.94 -6.19
C ASP A 8 11.70 13.76 -6.12
N LEU A 9 11.15 12.62 -5.69
CA LEU A 9 11.91 11.44 -5.29
C LEU A 9 12.05 10.46 -6.44
N SER A 10 13.26 10.10 -6.81
CA SER A 10 13.54 8.91 -7.61
C SER A 10 14.41 7.91 -6.83
N LEU A 11 14.70 6.76 -7.41
CA LEU A 11 15.40 5.70 -6.69
C LEU A 11 16.83 6.10 -6.29
N GLU A 12 17.53 6.80 -7.16
CA GLU A 12 18.96 7.14 -6.99
C GLU A 12 19.15 8.59 -6.58
N GLU A 13 18.37 9.51 -7.16
CA GLU A 13 18.57 10.93 -6.99
C GLU A 13 17.24 11.66 -6.71
N THR A 14 17.27 12.64 -5.84
CA THR A 14 16.15 13.52 -5.49
C THR A 14 16.38 14.92 -6.04
N SER A 15 15.39 15.42 -6.79
CA SER A 15 15.36 16.83 -7.19
C SER A 15 14.77 17.67 -6.07
N ILE A 16 15.49 18.72 -5.69
CA ILE A 16 15.13 19.67 -4.63
C ILE A 16 14.85 21.02 -5.26
N CYS A 17 13.73 21.65 -4.92
CA CYS A 17 13.45 23.04 -5.20
C CYS A 17 13.11 23.77 -3.90
N ALA A 18 13.74 24.90 -3.65
CA ALA A 18 13.43 25.79 -2.53
C ALA A 18 12.84 27.11 -3.03
N VAL A 19 11.74 27.54 -2.39
CA VAL A 19 11.08 28.82 -2.68
C VAL A 19 10.91 29.64 -1.40
N ASP A 20 10.85 30.95 -1.53
CA ASP A 20 10.54 31.87 -0.45
C ASP A 20 9.02 32.01 -0.21
N GLY A 21 8.65 32.92 0.71
CA GLY A 21 7.25 33.18 1.05
C GLY A 21 6.42 33.79 -0.09
N GLU A 22 7.07 34.46 -1.06
CA GLU A 22 6.43 35.03 -2.23
C GLU A 22 6.35 34.06 -3.42
N GLY A 23 7.11 32.98 -3.34
CA GLY A 23 7.17 31.92 -4.35
C GLY A 23 8.32 32.12 -5.36
N ALA A 24 9.23 33.04 -5.10
CA ALA A 24 10.43 33.15 -5.88
C ALA A 24 11.35 31.94 -5.60
N MET A 25 11.93 31.38 -6.66
CA MET A 25 12.86 30.27 -6.56
C MET A 25 14.18 30.74 -5.95
N VAL A 26 14.58 30.13 -4.85
CA VAL A 26 15.82 30.46 -4.12
C VAL A 26 16.95 29.49 -4.51
N ALA A 27 16.65 28.22 -4.68
CA ALA A 27 17.62 27.20 -5.06
C ALA A 27 16.98 26.01 -5.75
N GLU A 28 17.75 25.40 -6.65
CA GLU A 28 17.49 24.09 -7.21
C GLU A 28 18.74 23.22 -7.09
N LYS A 29 18.59 21.99 -6.66
CA LYS A 29 19.68 21.03 -6.53
C LYS A 29 19.19 19.62 -6.88
N LYS A 30 20.13 18.74 -7.22
CA LYS A 30 19.90 17.31 -7.37
C LYS A 30 20.94 16.59 -6.52
N VAL A 31 20.50 15.69 -5.66
CA VAL A 31 21.35 14.98 -4.70
C VAL A 31 20.94 13.52 -4.62
N ALA A 32 21.80 12.68 -4.03
CA ALA A 32 21.43 11.28 -3.75
C ALA A 32 20.12 11.19 -2.93
N SER A 33 19.28 10.20 -3.22
CA SER A 33 18.04 9.93 -2.49
C SER A 33 18.31 9.32 -1.12
N GLU A 34 19.07 10.02 -0.31
CA GLU A 34 19.47 9.66 1.05
C GLU A 34 19.06 10.78 2.02
N PRO A 35 18.47 10.47 3.19
CA PRO A 35 18.02 11.48 4.14
C PRO A 35 19.11 12.49 4.50
N ARG A 36 20.32 11.99 4.77
CA ARG A 36 21.45 12.82 5.14
C ARG A 36 21.91 13.74 4.00
N ALA A 37 22.03 13.23 2.78
CA ALA A 37 22.43 14.02 1.62
C ALA A 37 21.43 15.15 1.33
N ILE A 38 20.13 14.87 1.43
CA ILE A 38 19.07 15.85 1.28
C ILE A 38 19.16 16.89 2.40
N ALA A 39 19.35 16.47 3.65
CA ALA A 39 19.43 17.36 4.80
C ALA A 39 20.66 18.27 4.72
N GLU A 40 21.83 17.75 4.35
CA GLU A 40 23.06 18.54 4.14
C GLU A 40 22.87 19.55 3.02
N ALA A 41 22.22 19.17 1.91
CA ALA A 41 21.95 20.09 0.80
C ALA A 41 21.02 21.24 1.18
N LEU A 42 19.99 20.97 2.01
CA LEU A 42 19.06 21.99 2.51
C LEU A 42 19.72 22.88 3.56
N ARG A 43 20.50 22.35 4.50
CA ARG A 43 21.25 23.11 5.50
C ARG A 43 22.30 24.02 4.88
N ALA A 44 22.97 23.56 3.81
CA ALA A 44 23.97 24.37 3.07
C ALA A 44 23.38 25.64 2.45
N LEU A 45 22.07 25.77 2.35
CA LEU A 45 21.41 27.01 1.91
C LEU A 45 21.35 28.07 3.01
N GLY A 46 21.61 27.71 4.27
CA GLY A 46 21.53 28.66 5.40
C GLY A 46 20.10 29.12 5.70
N LEU A 47 19.09 28.40 5.25
CA LEU A 47 17.67 28.78 5.34
C LEU A 47 16.92 27.92 6.38
N VAL A 48 15.96 28.55 7.06
CA VAL A 48 15.04 27.84 7.95
C VAL A 48 13.75 27.52 7.18
N PHE A 49 13.55 26.23 6.91
CA PHE A 49 12.37 25.75 6.19
C PHE A 49 11.18 25.58 7.13
N GLU A 50 10.03 26.15 6.76
CA GLU A 50 8.76 25.93 7.46
C GLU A 50 8.15 24.56 7.13
N ARG A 51 8.33 24.12 5.87
CA ARG A 51 7.86 22.81 5.37
C ARG A 51 8.78 22.27 4.28
N VAL A 52 9.01 20.97 4.33
CA VAL A 52 9.73 20.22 3.29
C VAL A 52 8.77 19.14 2.77
N GLY A 53 8.24 19.34 1.58
CA GLY A 53 7.24 18.45 0.99
C GLY A 53 7.85 17.31 0.20
N LEU A 54 7.28 16.10 0.33
CA LEU A 54 7.59 14.95 -0.51
C LEU A 54 6.30 14.20 -0.87
N GLU A 55 6.24 13.67 -2.09
CA GLU A 55 5.07 12.94 -2.55
C GLU A 55 5.03 11.52 -1.98
N ALA A 56 3.82 11.02 -1.64
CA ALA A 56 3.64 9.67 -1.14
C ALA A 56 4.01 8.64 -2.21
N GLY A 57 5.04 7.86 -1.96
CA GLY A 57 5.60 6.84 -2.84
C GLY A 57 6.32 5.74 -2.05
N PRO A 58 6.94 4.78 -2.73
CA PRO A 58 7.61 3.65 -2.07
C PRO A 58 8.76 4.07 -1.13
N LEU A 59 9.53 5.11 -1.48
CA LEU A 59 10.65 5.61 -0.68
C LEU A 59 10.21 6.62 0.39
N SER A 60 9.01 7.20 0.24
CA SER A 60 8.61 8.32 1.09
C SER A 60 8.54 7.99 2.59
N PRO A 61 8.18 6.77 3.06
CA PRO A 61 8.21 6.50 4.49
C PRO A 61 9.62 6.59 5.09
N TRP A 62 10.58 5.94 4.47
CA TRP A 62 11.96 5.94 4.91
C TRP A 62 12.60 7.33 4.87
N LEU A 63 12.39 8.07 3.77
CA LEU A 63 12.92 9.42 3.64
C LEU A 63 12.25 10.40 4.61
N HIS A 64 10.93 10.29 4.82
CA HIS A 64 10.20 11.11 5.77
C HIS A 64 10.77 10.93 7.19
N ASP A 65 10.91 9.69 7.65
CA ASP A 65 11.41 9.40 9.00
C ASP A 65 12.89 9.82 9.14
N GLY A 66 13.70 9.58 8.10
CA GLY A 66 15.10 10.01 8.07
C GLY A 66 15.25 11.53 8.09
N LEU A 67 14.44 12.27 7.33
CA LEU A 67 14.46 13.74 7.33
C LEU A 67 13.99 14.33 8.66
N HIS A 68 13.00 13.71 9.31
CA HIS A 68 12.60 14.09 10.67
C HIS A 68 13.73 13.85 11.68
N SER A 69 14.44 12.74 11.57
CA SER A 69 15.61 12.43 12.41
C SER A 69 16.74 13.44 12.20
N GLU A 70 16.84 14.03 11.00
CA GLU A 70 17.74 15.13 10.68
C GLU A 70 17.19 16.51 11.10
N GLY A 71 16.03 16.58 11.76
CA GLY A 71 15.44 17.82 12.27
C GLY A 71 14.73 18.67 11.20
N LEU A 72 14.41 18.11 10.04
CA LEU A 72 13.67 18.81 8.99
C LEU A 72 12.16 18.64 9.13
N PRO A 73 11.33 19.67 8.85
CA PRO A 73 9.89 19.62 8.92
C PRO A 73 9.30 18.92 7.66
N ALA A 74 9.60 17.63 7.50
CA ALA A 74 9.17 16.84 6.36
C ALA A 74 7.66 16.56 6.39
N ILE A 75 6.97 16.70 5.26
CA ILE A 75 5.54 16.49 5.11
C ILE A 75 5.29 15.60 3.90
N CYS A 76 4.69 14.43 4.12
CA CYS A 76 4.26 13.55 3.04
C CYS A 76 2.87 13.98 2.53
N ILE A 77 2.72 14.11 1.21
CA ILE A 77 1.51 14.63 0.56
C ILE A 77 0.87 13.65 -0.43
N GLU A 78 -0.44 13.79 -0.63
CA GLU A 78 -1.22 12.88 -1.49
C GLU A 78 -0.92 13.10 -2.97
N THR A 79 -0.42 12.06 -3.65
CA THR A 79 -0.05 12.02 -5.08
C THR A 79 -1.18 12.46 -6.02
N ARG A 80 -2.44 12.11 -5.73
CA ARG A 80 -3.56 12.40 -6.63
C ARG A 80 -3.84 13.88 -6.79
N ARG A 81 -3.73 14.66 -5.71
CA ARG A 81 -3.91 16.12 -5.74
C ARG A 81 -2.70 16.81 -6.36
N MET A 82 -1.51 16.30 -6.04
CA MET A 82 -0.28 16.78 -6.68
C MET A 82 -0.35 16.61 -8.19
N LYS A 83 -0.73 15.43 -8.68
CA LYS A 83 -0.88 15.20 -10.11
C LYS A 83 -1.82 16.19 -10.78
N ALA A 84 -2.92 16.57 -10.14
CA ALA A 84 -3.84 17.57 -10.68
C ALA A 84 -3.22 18.98 -10.71
N ALA A 85 -2.44 19.36 -9.69
CA ALA A 85 -1.73 20.64 -9.65
C ALA A 85 -0.59 20.70 -10.68
N LEU A 86 0.16 19.60 -10.84
CA LEU A 86 1.27 19.50 -11.79
C LEU A 86 0.82 19.41 -13.24
N LEU A 87 -0.37 18.89 -13.53
CA LEU A 87 -0.95 18.86 -14.89
C LEU A 87 -1.17 20.28 -15.49
N ALA A 88 -1.19 21.31 -14.65
CA ALA A 88 -1.21 22.70 -15.12
C ALA A 88 0.13 23.13 -15.74
N MET A 89 1.22 22.41 -15.49
CA MET A 89 2.53 22.66 -16.08
C MET A 89 2.65 21.94 -17.44
N ARG A 90 3.05 22.66 -18.49
CA ARG A 90 3.16 22.11 -19.86
C ARG A 90 4.18 20.97 -20.01
N ASN A 91 5.28 21.01 -19.23
CA ASN A 91 6.37 20.05 -19.31
C ASN A 91 6.52 19.30 -17.98
N LYS A 92 6.46 17.99 -18.05
CA LYS A 92 6.75 17.12 -16.90
C LYS A 92 8.24 16.82 -16.85
N THR A 93 8.92 17.30 -15.82
CA THR A 93 10.33 17.03 -15.50
C THR A 93 10.46 16.96 -13.98
N ASP A 94 11.42 16.20 -13.46
CA ASP A 94 11.69 16.09 -12.03
C ASP A 94 11.90 17.47 -11.37
N ARG A 95 12.54 18.41 -12.07
CA ARG A 95 12.70 19.80 -11.61
C ARG A 95 11.36 20.53 -11.45
N ASN A 96 10.47 20.38 -12.43
CA ASN A 96 9.16 21.02 -12.39
C ASN A 96 8.27 20.36 -11.32
N ASP A 97 8.40 19.04 -11.13
CA ASP A 97 7.65 18.32 -10.10
C ASP A 97 8.13 18.78 -8.70
N ALA A 98 9.45 18.87 -8.44
CA ALA A 98 9.99 19.43 -7.20
C ALA A 98 9.54 20.88 -6.96
N ARG A 99 9.56 21.71 -8.01
CA ARG A 99 9.08 23.12 -7.94
C ARG A 99 7.59 23.18 -7.61
N GLY A 100 6.77 22.36 -8.25
CA GLY A 100 5.34 22.28 -7.97
C GLY A 100 5.06 21.87 -6.53
N ILE A 101 5.83 20.89 -5.99
CA ILE A 101 5.72 20.48 -4.59
C ILE A 101 6.08 21.64 -3.66
N ALA A 102 7.18 22.40 -3.94
CA ALA A 102 7.57 23.54 -3.14
C ALA A 102 6.47 24.64 -3.10
N HIS A 103 5.84 24.94 -4.24
CA HIS A 103 4.72 25.87 -4.28
C HIS A 103 3.50 25.39 -3.52
N VAL A 104 3.20 24.11 -3.56
CA VAL A 104 2.13 23.48 -2.77
C VAL A 104 2.42 23.55 -1.29
N MET A 105 3.68 23.36 -0.87
CA MET A 105 4.11 23.58 0.53
C MET A 105 3.91 25.02 0.97
N ARG A 106 4.23 25.98 0.11
CA ARG A 106 4.07 27.42 0.37
C ARG A 106 2.60 27.81 0.55
N THR A 107 1.75 27.39 -0.36
CA THR A 107 0.32 27.76 -0.32
C THR A 107 -0.47 27.02 0.74
N GLY A 108 0.02 25.90 1.27
CA GLY A 108 -0.70 25.04 2.19
C GLY A 108 -1.86 24.26 1.54
N TRP A 109 -2.00 24.31 0.22
CA TRP A 109 -3.09 23.66 -0.50
C TRP A 109 -2.77 22.20 -0.84
N PHE A 110 -2.57 21.40 0.19
CA PHE A 110 -2.28 19.98 0.06
C PHE A 110 -3.10 19.14 1.05
N ARG A 111 -3.15 17.86 0.80
CA ARG A 111 -3.64 16.89 1.77
C ARG A 111 -2.46 16.10 2.33
N TRP A 112 -2.28 16.24 3.62
CA TRP A 112 -1.31 15.47 4.38
C TRP A 112 -1.62 13.98 4.35
N VAL A 113 -0.60 13.15 4.17
CA VAL A 113 -0.66 11.69 4.24
C VAL A 113 0.07 11.24 5.50
N HIS A 114 -0.62 10.48 6.33
CA HIS A 114 -0.01 9.85 7.49
C HIS A 114 1.01 8.80 7.03
N VAL A 115 2.25 8.98 7.40
CA VAL A 115 3.30 7.96 7.27
C VAL A 115 3.15 7.01 8.44
N LYS A 116 2.96 5.74 8.13
CA LYS A 116 2.73 4.71 9.15
C LYS A 116 3.99 4.44 9.96
N SER A 117 3.80 4.01 11.20
CA SER A 117 4.91 3.56 12.04
C SER A 117 5.69 2.41 11.40
N PRO A 118 7.01 2.29 11.64
CA PRO A 118 7.82 1.18 11.13
C PRO A 118 7.22 -0.19 11.49
N GLU A 119 6.74 -0.37 12.71
CA GLU A 119 6.06 -1.60 13.14
C GLU A 119 4.84 -1.92 12.26
N SER A 120 3.97 -0.93 12.02
CA SER A 120 2.79 -1.11 11.16
C SER A 120 3.17 -1.41 9.71
N GLN A 121 4.28 -0.85 9.23
CA GLN A 121 4.80 -1.12 7.88
C GLN A 121 5.29 -2.57 7.77
N GLU A 122 6.06 -3.07 8.73
CA GLU A 122 6.56 -4.45 8.76
C GLU A 122 5.41 -5.47 8.83
N LEU A 123 4.46 -5.26 9.75
CA LEU A 123 3.27 -6.11 9.86
C LEU A 123 2.43 -6.09 8.59
N ARG A 124 2.37 -4.94 7.92
CA ARG A 124 1.70 -4.80 6.63
C ARG A 124 2.41 -5.56 5.52
N LEU A 125 3.74 -5.55 5.52
CA LEU A 125 4.56 -6.32 4.58
C LEU A 125 4.31 -7.82 4.75
N LEU A 126 4.26 -8.32 5.99
CA LEU A 126 3.92 -9.70 6.32
C LEU A 126 2.56 -10.12 5.71
N LEU A 127 1.52 -9.29 5.88
CA LEU A 127 0.19 -9.54 5.28
C LEU A 127 0.23 -9.53 3.75
N THR A 128 0.99 -8.59 3.17
CA THR A 128 1.10 -8.43 1.71
C THR A 128 1.83 -9.61 1.09
N HIS A 129 2.95 -10.04 1.66
CA HIS A 129 3.71 -11.18 1.16
C HIS A 129 2.93 -12.49 1.31
N ARG A 130 2.28 -12.70 2.47
CA ARG A 130 1.37 -13.83 2.65
C ARG A 130 0.30 -13.89 1.55
N LYS A 131 -0.36 -12.76 1.24
CA LYS A 131 -1.37 -12.68 0.17
C LYS A 131 -0.76 -12.95 -1.21
N THR A 132 0.44 -12.47 -1.46
CA THR A 132 1.17 -12.71 -2.72
C THR A 132 1.47 -14.20 -2.90
N LEU A 133 1.97 -14.90 -1.88
CA LEU A 133 2.22 -16.33 -1.95
C LEU A 133 0.93 -17.13 -2.16
N GLN A 134 -0.17 -16.74 -1.50
CA GLN A 134 -1.49 -17.36 -1.72
C GLN A 134 -1.92 -17.25 -3.18
N ARG A 135 -1.76 -16.07 -3.79
CA ARG A 135 -2.10 -15.82 -5.19
C ARG A 135 -1.20 -16.63 -6.12
N LYS A 136 0.12 -16.65 -5.87
CA LYS A 136 1.06 -17.41 -6.69
C LYS A 136 0.81 -18.92 -6.65
N ALA A 137 0.46 -19.48 -5.52
CA ALA A 137 0.05 -20.89 -5.44
C ALA A 137 -1.22 -21.17 -6.29
N LEU A 138 -2.18 -20.24 -6.27
CA LEU A 138 -3.40 -20.34 -7.08
C LEU A 138 -3.12 -20.17 -8.57
N ASP A 139 -2.24 -19.24 -8.94
CA ASP A 139 -1.82 -19.03 -10.33
C ASP A 139 -1.22 -20.33 -10.92
N ILE A 140 -0.32 -20.98 -10.16
CA ILE A 140 0.28 -22.28 -10.57
C ILE A 140 -0.81 -23.36 -10.71
N GLU A 141 -1.76 -23.44 -9.77
CA GLU A 141 -2.88 -24.40 -9.85
C GLU A 141 -3.73 -24.16 -11.11
N ASN A 142 -4.03 -22.92 -11.42
CA ASN A 142 -4.83 -22.54 -12.58
C ASN A 142 -4.08 -22.82 -13.90
N GLU A 143 -2.77 -22.57 -13.94
CA GLU A 143 -1.94 -22.90 -15.09
C GLU A 143 -1.91 -24.41 -15.38
N ILE A 144 -1.68 -25.23 -14.36
CA ILE A 144 -1.74 -26.69 -14.50
C ILE A 144 -3.14 -27.14 -14.97
N ARG A 145 -4.20 -26.56 -14.41
CA ARG A 145 -5.58 -26.87 -14.83
C ARG A 145 -5.84 -26.49 -16.29
N GLY A 146 -5.32 -25.30 -16.69
CA GLY A 146 -5.46 -24.77 -18.05
C GLY A 146 -4.78 -25.65 -19.08
N THR A 147 -3.49 -25.94 -18.86
CA THR A 147 -2.68 -26.73 -19.78
C THR A 147 -3.17 -28.18 -19.91
N LEU A 148 -3.56 -28.84 -18.83
CA LEU A 148 -4.07 -30.21 -18.87
C LEU A 148 -5.41 -30.34 -19.62
N LYS A 149 -6.23 -29.27 -19.66
CA LYS A 149 -7.49 -29.27 -20.42
C LYS A 149 -7.28 -29.49 -21.90
N ALA A 150 -6.20 -28.98 -22.48
CA ALA A 150 -5.87 -29.18 -23.90
C ALA A 150 -5.68 -30.67 -24.27
N PHE A 151 -5.39 -31.50 -23.28
CA PHE A 151 -5.23 -32.95 -23.42
C PHE A 151 -6.47 -33.74 -22.94
N GLY A 152 -7.58 -33.07 -22.66
CA GLY A 152 -8.78 -33.71 -22.16
C GLY A 152 -8.71 -34.10 -20.67
N LEU A 153 -7.62 -33.79 -19.97
CA LEU A 153 -7.40 -34.16 -18.58
C LEU A 153 -8.00 -33.08 -17.64
N LYS A 154 -9.08 -33.44 -16.97
CA LYS A 154 -9.82 -32.54 -16.07
C LYS A 154 -9.49 -32.82 -14.61
N VAL A 155 -8.80 -31.90 -13.93
CA VAL A 155 -8.48 -32.06 -12.49
C VAL A 155 -9.73 -32.09 -11.63
N GLY A 156 -10.80 -31.38 -12.03
CA GLY A 156 -12.05 -31.30 -11.30
C GLY A 156 -11.98 -30.54 -9.98
N LYS A 157 -13.02 -30.69 -9.15
CA LYS A 157 -13.06 -30.12 -7.79
C LYS A 157 -12.30 -31.02 -6.83
N VAL A 158 -11.15 -30.59 -6.35
CA VAL A 158 -10.32 -31.32 -5.37
C VAL A 158 -9.87 -30.39 -4.25
N SER A 159 -9.69 -30.94 -3.07
CA SER A 159 -9.12 -30.19 -1.95
C SER A 159 -7.67 -29.81 -2.24
N ARG A 160 -7.21 -28.75 -1.57
CA ARG A 160 -5.83 -28.25 -1.75
C ARG A 160 -4.76 -29.32 -1.49
N GLY A 161 -4.96 -30.18 -0.50
CA GLY A 161 -4.03 -31.27 -0.16
C GLY A 161 -3.99 -32.36 -1.21
N ARG A 162 -5.13 -32.67 -1.86
CA ARG A 162 -5.24 -33.73 -2.88
C ARG A 162 -4.88 -33.28 -4.30
N PHE A 163 -4.67 -31.98 -4.52
CA PHE A 163 -4.43 -31.42 -5.86
C PHE A 163 -3.24 -32.09 -6.57
N ALA A 164 -2.08 -32.17 -5.92
CA ALA A 164 -0.88 -32.74 -6.51
C ALA A 164 -1.05 -34.23 -6.82
N ALA A 165 -1.65 -35.01 -5.93
CA ALA A 165 -1.93 -36.42 -6.16
C ALA A 165 -2.86 -36.60 -7.36
N ARG A 166 -3.92 -35.79 -7.47
CA ARG A 166 -4.86 -35.84 -8.60
C ARG A 166 -4.20 -35.50 -9.93
N VAL A 167 -3.32 -34.52 -9.96
CA VAL A 167 -2.57 -34.17 -11.19
C VAL A 167 -1.66 -35.33 -11.60
N ARG A 168 -0.90 -35.92 -10.67
CA ARG A 168 -0.02 -37.07 -10.95
C ARG A 168 -0.79 -38.29 -11.47
N GLU A 169 -1.93 -38.57 -10.88
CA GLU A 169 -2.84 -39.64 -11.35
C GLU A 169 -3.24 -39.42 -12.83
N LEU A 170 -3.69 -38.20 -13.16
CA LEU A 170 -4.12 -37.85 -14.51
C LEU A 170 -3.02 -37.94 -15.59
N VAL A 171 -1.77 -37.75 -15.21
CA VAL A 171 -0.62 -37.77 -16.14
C VAL A 171 0.22 -39.05 -16.01
N ALA A 172 -0.24 -40.07 -15.27
CA ALA A 172 0.53 -41.28 -14.95
C ALA A 172 1.08 -41.95 -16.20
N ASP A 173 0.24 -42.16 -17.21
CA ASP A 173 0.54 -42.88 -18.45
C ASP A 173 1.12 -41.97 -19.54
N ARG A 174 1.41 -40.69 -19.24
CA ARG A 174 1.87 -39.70 -20.18
C ARG A 174 3.22 -39.10 -19.74
N ALA A 175 4.32 -39.80 -20.06
CA ALA A 175 5.67 -39.45 -19.58
C ALA A 175 6.05 -37.98 -19.79
N ARG A 176 5.76 -37.39 -20.97
CA ARG A 176 6.06 -35.98 -21.25
C ARG A 176 5.23 -35.04 -20.39
N LEU A 177 3.91 -35.28 -20.23
CA LEU A 177 3.06 -34.43 -19.38
C LEU A 177 3.50 -34.52 -17.91
N ARG A 178 3.86 -35.71 -17.44
CA ARG A 178 4.42 -35.89 -16.09
C ARG A 178 5.72 -35.10 -15.93
N ALA A 179 6.64 -35.16 -16.90
CA ALA A 179 7.91 -34.44 -16.85
C ALA A 179 7.74 -32.91 -16.76
N VAL A 180 6.74 -32.33 -17.43
CA VAL A 180 6.50 -30.88 -17.42
C VAL A 180 5.61 -30.43 -16.26
N THR A 181 4.73 -31.27 -15.74
CA THR A 181 3.86 -30.91 -14.60
C THR A 181 4.55 -31.05 -13.24
N GLU A 182 5.49 -31.98 -13.10
CA GLU A 182 6.16 -32.23 -11.82
C GLU A 182 6.98 -31.02 -11.31
N PRO A 183 7.74 -30.25 -12.13
CA PRO A 183 8.35 -29.00 -11.69
C PRO A 183 7.34 -27.97 -11.18
N MET A 184 6.19 -27.85 -11.83
CA MET A 184 5.11 -26.94 -11.42
C MET A 184 4.50 -27.36 -10.06
N LEU A 185 4.32 -28.66 -9.83
CA LEU A 185 3.86 -29.18 -8.54
C LEU A 185 4.88 -28.94 -7.44
N LYS A 186 6.18 -29.08 -7.71
CA LYS A 186 7.24 -28.77 -6.75
C LYS A 186 7.28 -27.27 -6.42
N ALA A 187 7.19 -26.40 -7.42
CA ALA A 187 7.13 -24.94 -7.22
C ALA A 187 5.90 -24.55 -6.36
N ARG A 188 4.71 -25.14 -6.69
CA ARG A 188 3.51 -24.96 -5.89
C ARG A 188 3.72 -25.37 -4.43
N ALA A 189 4.34 -26.53 -4.20
CA ALA A 189 4.59 -27.04 -2.85
C ALA A 189 5.48 -26.09 -2.05
N ALA A 190 6.56 -25.57 -2.65
CA ALA A 190 7.46 -24.61 -2.03
C ALA A 190 6.73 -23.29 -1.69
N VAL A 191 5.97 -22.73 -2.63
CA VAL A 191 5.18 -21.51 -2.41
C VAL A 191 4.17 -21.70 -1.28
N ARG A 192 3.55 -22.87 -1.19
CA ARG A 192 2.59 -23.18 -0.12
C ARG A 192 3.26 -23.31 1.24
N ALA A 193 4.42 -23.96 1.32
CA ALA A 193 5.16 -24.07 2.58
C ALA A 193 5.51 -22.68 3.14
N GLU A 194 5.95 -21.77 2.27
CA GLU A 194 6.25 -20.39 2.68
C GLU A 194 4.98 -19.60 3.04
N PHE A 195 3.87 -19.81 2.32
CA PHE A 195 2.58 -19.24 2.71
C PHE A 195 2.18 -19.69 4.11
N ASP A 196 2.29 -20.99 4.41
CA ASP A 196 1.92 -21.55 5.71
C ASP A 196 2.85 -21.03 6.81
N ARG A 197 4.14 -20.79 6.50
CA ARG A 197 5.09 -20.15 7.41
C ARG A 197 4.66 -18.72 7.75
N LEU A 198 4.43 -17.87 6.74
CA LEU A 198 3.97 -16.49 6.98
C LEU A 198 2.60 -16.45 7.65
N HIS A 199 1.73 -17.42 7.37
CA HIS A 199 0.42 -17.48 8.03
C HIS A 199 0.56 -17.77 9.53
N ARG A 200 1.45 -18.67 9.94
CA ARG A 200 1.76 -18.92 11.35
C ARG A 200 2.30 -17.67 12.03
N MET A 201 3.23 -16.94 11.40
CA MET A 201 3.76 -15.67 11.93
C MET A 201 2.63 -14.66 12.18
N VAL A 202 1.66 -14.51 11.25
CA VAL A 202 0.48 -13.65 11.47
C VAL A 202 -0.32 -14.11 12.68
N LEU A 203 -0.55 -15.42 12.84
CA LEU A 203 -1.31 -15.95 13.98
C LEU A 203 -0.59 -15.73 15.31
N GLU A 204 0.73 -15.83 15.34
CA GLU A 204 1.57 -15.56 16.52
C GLU A 204 1.47 -14.08 16.92
N VAL A 205 1.66 -13.16 15.97
CA VAL A 205 1.50 -11.72 16.21
C VAL A 205 0.12 -11.41 16.77
N VAL A 206 -0.93 -11.90 16.14
CA VAL A 206 -2.32 -11.61 16.56
C VAL A 206 -2.64 -12.20 17.93
N ARG A 207 -2.10 -13.38 18.25
CA ARG A 207 -2.28 -14.01 19.58
C ARG A 207 -1.66 -13.19 20.69
N GLY A 208 -0.48 -12.61 20.45
CA GLY A 208 0.22 -11.72 21.39
C GLY A 208 -0.39 -10.31 21.50
N ASP A 209 -1.19 -9.87 20.54
CA ASP A 209 -1.68 -8.49 20.44
C ASP A 209 -3.07 -8.32 21.06
N PRO A 210 -3.21 -7.57 22.18
CA PRO A 210 -4.49 -7.36 22.86
C PRO A 210 -5.53 -6.65 21.99
N LEU A 211 -5.10 -5.70 21.13
CA LEU A 211 -5.98 -4.94 20.27
C LEU A 211 -6.56 -5.81 19.15
N CYS A 212 -5.74 -6.65 18.53
CA CYS A 212 -6.20 -7.63 17.55
C CYS A 212 -7.19 -8.62 18.18
N ARG A 213 -6.90 -9.12 19.39
CA ARG A 213 -7.84 -9.99 20.13
C ARG A 213 -9.18 -9.29 20.38
N ARG A 214 -9.15 -8.00 20.76
CA ARG A 214 -10.36 -7.20 20.94
C ARG A 214 -11.14 -7.04 19.63
N PHE A 215 -10.51 -6.81 18.49
CA PHE A 215 -11.20 -6.76 17.20
C PHE A 215 -11.85 -8.09 16.83
N MET A 216 -11.22 -9.19 17.18
CA MET A 216 -11.73 -10.54 16.93
C MET A 216 -12.95 -10.93 17.78
N THR A 217 -13.34 -10.16 18.80
CA THR A 217 -14.62 -10.35 19.49
C THR A 217 -15.81 -9.96 18.60
N THR A 218 -15.57 -9.17 17.54
CA THR A 218 -16.59 -8.88 16.53
C THR A 218 -16.81 -10.11 15.67
N PRO A 219 -18.06 -10.59 15.51
CA PRO A 219 -18.37 -11.75 14.71
C PRO A 219 -17.78 -11.65 13.30
N ARG A 220 -17.22 -12.77 12.81
CA ARG A 220 -16.59 -12.89 11.48
C ARG A 220 -15.30 -12.07 11.25
N VAL A 221 -14.81 -11.36 12.23
CA VAL A 221 -13.49 -10.73 12.19
C VAL A 221 -12.43 -11.74 12.61
N GLY A 222 -11.67 -12.24 11.62
CA GLY A 222 -10.58 -13.19 11.85
C GLY A 222 -9.21 -12.47 12.03
N PRO A 223 -8.14 -13.25 12.29
CA PRO A 223 -6.80 -12.72 12.57
C PRO A 223 -6.27 -11.80 11.46
N ILE A 224 -6.49 -12.17 10.20
CA ILE A 224 -6.02 -11.39 9.04
C ILE A 224 -6.73 -10.04 8.98
N THR A 225 -8.04 -10.03 9.19
CA THR A 225 -8.85 -8.80 9.19
C THR A 225 -8.46 -7.89 10.36
N ALA A 226 -8.29 -8.45 11.55
CA ALA A 226 -7.91 -7.72 12.75
C ALA A 226 -6.54 -7.03 12.57
N LEU A 227 -5.52 -7.78 12.12
CA LEU A 227 -4.18 -7.23 11.91
C LEU A 227 -4.15 -6.21 10.77
N ALA A 228 -4.86 -6.47 9.67
CA ALA A 228 -4.95 -5.52 8.56
C ALA A 228 -5.64 -4.22 8.96
N PHE A 229 -6.67 -4.29 9.81
CA PHE A 229 -7.35 -3.11 10.33
C PHE A 229 -6.44 -2.33 11.29
N LYS A 230 -5.79 -3.01 12.26
CA LYS A 230 -4.81 -2.39 13.16
C LYS A 230 -3.75 -1.61 12.38
N THR A 231 -3.06 -2.28 11.46
CA THR A 231 -2.00 -1.66 10.65
C THR A 231 -2.51 -0.64 9.62
N GLY A 232 -3.79 -0.74 9.27
CA GLY A 232 -4.46 0.25 8.41
C GLY A 232 -4.77 1.55 9.12
N VAL A 233 -5.22 1.47 10.36
CA VAL A 233 -5.49 2.61 11.24
C VAL A 233 -4.18 3.21 11.76
N ASP A 234 -3.25 2.35 12.23
CA ASP A 234 -1.97 2.69 12.84
C ASP A 234 -2.14 3.48 14.14
N VAL A 235 -2.26 4.80 14.08
CA VAL A 235 -2.46 5.71 15.20
C VAL A 235 -3.93 6.15 15.26
N PRO A 236 -4.75 5.63 16.19
CA PRO A 236 -6.18 5.96 16.28
C PRO A 236 -6.46 7.44 16.60
N GLU A 237 -5.59 8.06 17.36
CA GLU A 237 -5.70 9.44 17.85
C GLU A 237 -5.74 10.48 16.72
N ARG A 238 -5.22 10.13 15.55
CA ARG A 238 -5.30 10.98 14.35
C ARG A 238 -6.72 11.14 13.79
N PHE A 239 -7.66 10.35 14.26
CA PHE A 239 -9.06 10.42 13.84
C PHE A 239 -9.91 11.15 14.88
N ALA A 240 -10.36 12.37 14.56
CA ALA A 240 -11.22 13.14 15.46
C ALA A 240 -12.56 12.45 15.77
N LYS A 241 -13.07 11.60 14.86
CA LYS A 241 -14.33 10.86 15.01
C LYS A 241 -14.21 9.49 14.35
N SER A 242 -14.79 8.45 14.97
CA SER A 242 -14.80 7.08 14.43
C SER A 242 -15.39 6.98 13.03
N LYS A 243 -16.38 7.80 12.69
CA LYS A 243 -16.97 7.87 11.33
C LYS A 243 -15.95 8.21 10.24
N THR A 244 -14.88 8.94 10.57
CA THR A 244 -13.85 9.31 9.60
C THR A 244 -12.95 8.13 9.19
N VAL A 245 -12.90 7.06 9.98
CA VAL A 245 -12.18 5.82 9.66
C VAL A 245 -12.75 5.16 8.40
N GLY A 246 -14.09 5.14 8.25
CA GLY A 246 -14.73 4.62 7.04
C GLY A 246 -14.35 5.42 5.79
N ALA A 247 -14.27 6.75 5.89
CA ALA A 247 -13.81 7.62 4.82
C ALA A 247 -12.33 7.39 4.48
N HIS A 248 -11.47 7.20 5.49
CA HIS A 248 -10.05 6.88 5.31
C HIS A 248 -9.84 5.59 4.50
N PHE A 249 -10.65 4.57 4.73
CA PHE A 249 -10.61 3.35 3.94
C PHE A 249 -11.42 3.41 2.64
N GLY A 250 -12.02 4.56 2.32
CA GLY A 250 -12.79 4.75 1.10
C GLY A 250 -14.08 3.93 1.03
N LEU A 251 -14.70 3.70 2.18
CA LEU A 251 -15.98 3.00 2.33
C LEU A 251 -17.17 3.95 2.26
N THR A 252 -16.93 5.26 2.26
CA THR A 252 -17.99 6.27 2.11
C THR A 252 -18.29 6.55 0.64
N PRO A 253 -19.56 6.80 0.28
CA PRO A 253 -19.92 7.15 -1.08
C PRO A 253 -19.30 8.50 -1.50
N ARG A 254 -19.07 8.65 -2.80
CA ARG A 254 -18.78 9.97 -3.39
C ARG A 254 -20.07 10.77 -3.42
N LYS A 255 -20.01 12.00 -2.96
CA LYS A 255 -21.12 12.93 -3.07
C LYS A 255 -20.96 13.81 -4.30
N PHE A 256 -22.00 13.93 -5.10
CA PHE A 256 -22.10 14.85 -6.22
C PHE A 256 -23.20 15.84 -5.90
N ASN A 257 -22.81 17.09 -5.70
CA ASN A 257 -23.72 18.18 -5.41
C ASN A 257 -23.30 19.37 -6.27
N SER A 258 -24.15 19.75 -7.22
CA SER A 258 -23.95 20.89 -8.09
C SER A 258 -25.32 21.40 -8.56
N GLY A 259 -25.67 22.62 -8.15
CA GLY A 259 -27.00 23.19 -8.43
C GLY A 259 -28.13 22.32 -7.88
N GLU A 260 -29.03 21.88 -8.73
CA GLU A 260 -30.18 21.02 -8.39
C GLU A 260 -29.81 19.52 -8.27
N ILE A 261 -28.55 19.13 -8.61
CA ILE A 261 -28.09 17.75 -8.58
C ILE A 261 -27.52 17.44 -7.20
N ASP A 262 -28.16 16.55 -6.45
CA ASP A 262 -27.64 16.00 -5.20
C ASP A 262 -27.83 14.47 -5.16
N TYR A 263 -26.78 13.70 -5.43
CA TYR A 263 -26.82 12.26 -5.34
C TYR A 263 -25.53 11.65 -4.78
N ASN A 264 -25.67 10.46 -4.19
CA ASN A 264 -24.56 9.67 -3.71
C ASN A 264 -24.15 8.63 -4.76
N GLY A 265 -22.89 8.70 -5.19
CA GLY A 265 -22.29 7.72 -6.07
C GLY A 265 -21.81 6.47 -5.32
N ARG A 266 -21.04 5.63 -6.01
CA ARG A 266 -20.38 4.46 -5.38
C ARG A 266 -19.35 4.90 -4.35
N ILE A 267 -18.93 3.97 -3.49
CA ILE A 267 -17.85 4.19 -2.52
C ILE A 267 -16.61 4.78 -3.22
N SER A 268 -15.89 5.66 -2.52
CA SER A 268 -14.76 6.41 -3.08
C SER A 268 -13.58 5.52 -3.50
N LYS A 269 -13.43 4.34 -2.86
CA LYS A 269 -12.29 3.41 -3.01
C LYS A 269 -10.93 4.05 -2.74
N CYS A 270 -10.88 5.19 -2.05
CA CYS A 270 -9.64 5.78 -1.56
C CYS A 270 -9.00 4.89 -0.47
N GLY A 271 -7.71 5.08 -0.21
CA GLY A 271 -7.00 4.37 0.86
C GLY A 271 -6.84 2.87 0.61
N ASP A 272 -6.75 2.11 1.69
CA ASP A 272 -6.28 0.73 1.69
C ASP A 272 -7.28 -0.29 1.10
N ALA A 273 -6.94 -0.84 -0.06
CA ALA A 273 -7.76 -1.83 -0.75
C ALA A 273 -7.83 -3.19 -0.03
N MET A 274 -6.76 -3.59 0.69
CA MET A 274 -6.77 -4.86 1.42
C MET A 274 -7.72 -4.78 2.61
N VAL A 275 -7.67 -3.70 3.38
CA VAL A 275 -8.60 -3.48 4.51
C VAL A 275 -10.04 -3.47 4.01
N ARG A 276 -10.34 -2.73 2.93
CA ARG A 276 -11.71 -2.72 2.35
C ARG A 276 -12.20 -4.11 1.97
N THR A 277 -11.36 -4.90 1.29
CA THR A 277 -11.72 -6.27 0.88
C THR A 277 -12.01 -7.14 2.09
N LEU A 278 -11.13 -7.12 3.09
CA LEU A 278 -11.29 -7.95 4.30
C LEU A 278 -12.50 -7.55 5.14
N LEU A 279 -12.78 -6.25 5.26
CA LEU A 279 -13.98 -5.77 5.94
C LEU A 279 -15.27 -6.15 5.18
N HIS A 280 -15.24 -6.07 3.84
CA HIS A 280 -16.35 -6.51 3.01
C HIS A 280 -16.59 -8.03 3.14
N GLU A 281 -15.52 -8.85 3.12
CA GLU A 281 -15.61 -10.29 3.32
C GLU A 281 -16.18 -10.64 4.71
N ALA A 282 -15.74 -9.95 5.77
CA ALA A 282 -16.26 -10.13 7.12
C ALA A 282 -17.74 -9.76 7.22
N ALA A 283 -18.13 -8.61 6.67
CA ALA A 283 -19.53 -8.16 6.65
C ALA A 283 -20.43 -9.12 5.84
N ASN A 284 -19.99 -9.54 4.66
CA ASN A 284 -20.73 -10.49 3.83
C ASN A 284 -20.89 -11.85 4.54
N ALA A 285 -19.84 -12.35 5.18
CA ALA A 285 -19.92 -13.58 5.96
C ALA A 285 -20.87 -13.47 7.17
N LEU A 286 -20.96 -12.27 7.79
CA LEU A 286 -21.92 -11.99 8.85
C LEU A 286 -23.36 -12.03 8.31
N LEU A 287 -23.62 -11.35 7.20
CA LEU A 287 -24.96 -11.23 6.61
C LEU A 287 -25.48 -12.56 6.03
N THR A 288 -24.59 -13.43 5.51
CA THR A 288 -24.99 -14.65 4.80
C THR A 288 -24.94 -15.93 5.65
N ARG A 289 -24.28 -15.91 6.83
CA ARG A 289 -24.04 -17.10 7.64
C ARG A 289 -24.44 -16.96 9.11
N CYS A 290 -24.95 -15.82 9.53
CA CYS A 290 -25.54 -15.60 10.85
C CYS A 290 -27.06 -15.50 10.66
N THR A 291 -27.68 -16.64 10.46
CA THR A 291 -29.13 -16.88 10.65
C THR A 291 -29.32 -17.63 11.92
#